data_d3bb8a0e854dde104b167ceea30f53cf
#
_entry.id   d3bb8a0e854dde104b167ceea30f53cf
#
_cell.length_a   1.000
_cell.length_b   1.000
_cell.length_c   1.000
_cell.angle_alpha   90.00
_cell.angle_beta   90.00
_cell.angle_gamma   90.00
#
_symmetry.space_group_name_H-M   'P 1'
#
loop_
_entity.id
_entity.type
_entity.pdbx_description
1 polymer ?
#
loop_
_entity_poly.entity_id
_entity_poly.type
_entity_poly.pdbx_seq_one_letter_code
_entity_poly.pdbx_strand_id
1 'polypeptide(L)'
;MYNQFKSVSISFRTAPLEIREQIALNEEEAKALMLRIKDFFEVSDVLVVSTCNRTEIYYTSPRDMNSDFTTLLLIHKGLTDTEQYTPYFEQYTEGGDAVRHLFEVATGLHSQVVGDMQIPNQIKQAYQWSADLNMAGPFLHRLMHTIFFANKRVAQETSFRDGAASASYAAVELVDSLTIDPKILVVGLGEIGEDVCKNLAQKGKSADITLINRTRAKAERLAEDGTFRIAEFESIEAELSRADVIISSIKLDQPFFTKAMVQKSVGLTYKYFIDLSVPRSVDPEVEQIAGIMLYNIDTIRERANEALARRMESVPAVRSIIEESVVEFNDWSKEMIVSPTIHKLKNALELIRQEEMARFTKSLSEEEAARMDKLTSSMMQKIIKLPVLQLKAACKRGEAETLIDVLNDLFNLEKKTEDAGR
;
A
#
# COMPACT_ATOMS: atom_id res chain seq x y z
N MET A 1 23.27 -0.61 2.74
CA MET A 1 21.97 -0.60 2.05
C MET A 1 21.00 0.43 2.63
N TYR A 2 20.80 0.49 3.95
CA TYR A 2 19.90 1.49 4.56
C TYR A 2 20.20 2.94 4.12
N ASN A 3 21.45 3.38 4.19
CA ASN A 3 21.87 4.71 3.75
C ASN A 3 21.87 4.90 2.22
N GLN A 4 21.66 3.83 1.46
CA GLN A 4 21.62 3.86 -0.01
C GLN A 4 20.18 3.88 -0.55
N PHE A 5 19.17 3.73 0.32
CA PHE A 5 17.77 3.81 -0.06
C PHE A 5 17.38 5.27 -0.21
N LYS A 6 16.78 5.62 -1.31
CA LYS A 6 16.43 6.99 -1.69
C LYS A 6 15.09 7.02 -2.37
N SER A 7 14.51 8.21 -2.48
CA SER A 7 13.29 8.38 -3.26
C SER A 7 13.13 9.77 -3.84
N VAL A 8 12.37 9.83 -4.92
CA VAL A 8 11.83 11.05 -5.50
C VAL A 8 10.31 10.93 -5.52
N SER A 9 9.63 12.00 -5.11
CA SER A 9 8.19 12.02 -4.87
C SER A 9 7.56 13.28 -5.44
N ILE A 10 6.45 13.14 -6.15
CA ILE A 10 5.51 14.23 -6.45
C ILE A 10 4.16 13.86 -5.87
N SER A 11 3.53 14.78 -5.15
CA SER A 11 2.29 14.49 -4.43
C SER A 11 1.32 15.68 -4.45
N PHE A 12 0.10 15.46 -3.93
CA PHE A 12 -0.89 16.54 -3.77
C PHE A 12 -0.42 17.68 -2.84
N ARG A 13 0.65 17.45 -2.08
CA ARG A 13 1.25 18.49 -1.20
C ARG A 13 2.15 19.43 -1.97
N THR A 14 2.75 18.97 -3.04
CA THR A 14 3.77 19.70 -3.82
C THR A 14 3.28 20.16 -5.17
N ALA A 15 2.27 19.47 -5.74
CA ALA A 15 1.80 19.74 -7.09
C ALA A 15 0.28 19.84 -7.18
N PRO A 16 -0.28 20.78 -7.97
CA PRO A 16 -1.69 20.86 -8.28
C PRO A 16 -2.15 19.65 -9.11
N LEU A 17 -3.47 19.45 -9.20
CA LEU A 17 -4.07 18.27 -9.85
C LEU A 17 -3.64 18.15 -11.32
N GLU A 18 -3.63 19.25 -12.05
CA GLU A 18 -3.30 19.32 -13.48
C GLU A 18 -1.89 18.82 -13.80
N ILE A 19 -0.95 19.02 -12.87
CA ILE A 19 0.42 18.52 -12.98
C ILE A 19 0.48 17.03 -12.63
N ARG A 20 -0.20 16.62 -11.56
CA ARG A 20 -0.19 15.22 -11.12
C ARG A 20 -0.81 14.28 -12.15
N GLU A 21 -1.90 14.67 -12.81
CA GLU A 21 -2.56 13.89 -13.84
C GLU A 21 -1.66 13.61 -15.05
N GLN A 22 -0.80 14.56 -15.41
CA GLN A 22 0.16 14.39 -16.50
C GLN A 22 1.27 13.39 -16.15
N ILE A 23 1.61 13.24 -14.87
CA ILE A 23 2.72 12.42 -14.37
C ILE A 23 2.25 11.06 -13.82
N ALA A 24 0.95 10.92 -13.54
CA ALA A 24 0.38 9.68 -13.05
C ALA A 24 0.62 8.52 -14.04
N LEU A 25 0.92 7.34 -13.49
CA LEU A 25 1.21 6.13 -14.24
C LEU A 25 0.12 5.08 -13.98
N ASN A 26 -0.34 4.46 -15.04
CA ASN A 26 -1.09 3.21 -14.93
C ASN A 26 -0.14 2.01 -14.72
N GLU A 27 -0.67 0.80 -14.58
CA GLU A 27 0.12 -0.40 -14.33
C GLU A 27 1.16 -0.67 -15.42
N GLU A 28 0.75 -0.58 -16.69
CA GLU A 28 1.63 -0.84 -17.83
C GLU A 28 2.76 0.20 -17.91
N GLU A 29 2.43 1.47 -17.72
CA GLU A 29 3.41 2.56 -17.68
C GLU A 29 4.38 2.43 -16.51
N ALA A 30 3.90 2.07 -15.30
CA ALA A 30 4.75 1.87 -14.13
C ALA A 30 5.73 0.69 -14.35
N LYS A 31 5.26 -0.43 -14.88
CA LYS A 31 6.12 -1.58 -15.23
C LYS A 31 7.13 -1.23 -16.32
N ALA A 32 6.70 -0.50 -17.36
CA ALA A 32 7.59 -0.07 -18.44
C ALA A 32 8.66 0.92 -17.94
N LEU A 33 8.30 1.83 -17.01
CA LEU A 33 9.28 2.71 -16.38
C LEU A 33 10.32 1.92 -15.56
N MET A 34 9.88 0.95 -14.74
CA MET A 34 10.78 0.08 -13.98
C MET A 34 11.76 -0.67 -14.89
N LEU A 35 11.30 -1.22 -16.00
CA LEU A 35 12.17 -1.90 -16.97
C LEU A 35 13.20 -0.95 -17.57
N ARG A 36 12.79 0.28 -17.93
CA ARG A 36 13.74 1.30 -18.40
C ARG A 36 14.80 1.65 -17.34
N ILE A 37 14.37 1.80 -16.07
CA ILE A 37 15.31 2.01 -14.96
C ILE A 37 16.31 0.87 -14.88
N LYS A 38 15.86 -0.38 -15.00
CA LYS A 38 16.71 -1.56 -14.98
C LYS A 38 17.73 -1.59 -16.14
N ASP A 39 17.30 -1.16 -17.33
CA ASP A 39 18.14 -1.18 -18.53
C ASP A 39 19.22 -0.08 -18.53
N PHE A 40 18.93 1.07 -17.94
CA PHE A 40 19.82 2.24 -17.98
C PHE A 40 20.62 2.45 -16.70
N PHE A 41 20.22 1.87 -15.57
CA PHE A 41 20.83 2.15 -14.27
C PHE A 41 21.14 0.87 -13.50
N GLU A 42 22.28 0.85 -12.84
CA GLU A 42 22.66 -0.21 -11.91
C GLU A 42 22.01 0.01 -10.53
N VAL A 43 20.79 -0.46 -10.36
CA VAL A 43 20.04 -0.40 -9.11
C VAL A 43 19.59 -1.79 -8.67
N SER A 44 19.66 -2.06 -7.38
CA SER A 44 19.29 -3.38 -6.85
C SER A 44 17.83 -3.51 -6.46
N ASP A 45 17.19 -2.40 -6.11
CA ASP A 45 15.79 -2.33 -5.72
C ASP A 45 15.15 -1.13 -6.40
N VAL A 46 13.93 -1.30 -6.92
CA VAL A 46 13.09 -0.20 -7.42
C VAL A 46 11.64 -0.48 -7.06
N LEU A 47 10.96 0.51 -6.49
CA LEU A 47 9.53 0.49 -6.24
C LEU A 47 8.92 1.76 -6.84
N VAL A 48 7.94 1.60 -7.72
CA VAL A 48 7.19 2.72 -8.31
C VAL A 48 5.77 2.70 -7.76
N VAL A 49 5.40 3.75 -7.05
CA VAL A 49 4.05 3.95 -6.49
C VAL A 49 3.38 5.06 -7.25
N SER A 50 2.26 4.78 -7.92
CA SER A 50 1.47 5.81 -8.61
C SER A 50 -0.01 5.66 -8.26
N THR A 51 -0.62 6.77 -7.86
CA THR A 51 -2.03 6.89 -7.48
C THR A 51 -2.58 8.22 -8.02
N CYS A 52 -3.85 8.54 -7.83
CA CYS A 52 -4.39 9.85 -8.18
C CYS A 52 -3.72 11.02 -7.41
N ASN A 53 -3.09 10.72 -6.26
CA ASN A 53 -2.56 11.74 -5.36
C ASN A 53 -1.04 11.82 -5.30
N ARG A 54 -0.32 10.85 -5.90
CA ARG A 54 1.15 10.82 -5.89
C ARG A 54 1.73 9.93 -6.97
N THR A 55 2.95 10.25 -7.40
CA THR A 55 3.84 9.35 -8.14
C THR A 55 5.21 9.41 -7.49
N GLU A 56 5.73 8.27 -7.04
CA GLU A 56 6.95 8.15 -6.26
C GLU A 56 7.80 7.00 -6.78
N ILE A 57 9.12 7.22 -6.83
CA ILE A 57 10.10 6.19 -7.19
C ILE A 57 11.03 6.03 -6.01
N TYR A 58 11.10 4.82 -5.47
CA TYR A 58 12.03 4.42 -4.42
C TYR A 58 13.06 3.47 -5.00
N TYR A 59 14.32 3.61 -4.60
CA TYR A 59 15.40 2.80 -5.14
C TYR A 59 16.57 2.67 -4.17
N THR A 60 17.40 1.64 -4.38
CA THR A 60 18.65 1.44 -3.65
C THR A 60 19.84 1.65 -4.57
N SER A 61 20.63 2.68 -4.28
CA SER A 61 21.86 3.00 -5.03
C SER A 61 22.87 3.72 -4.14
N PRO A 62 24.19 3.47 -4.28
CA PRO A 62 25.22 4.25 -3.63
C PRO A 62 25.26 5.70 -4.14
N ARG A 63 24.81 5.96 -5.38
CA ARG A 63 24.73 7.28 -5.99
C ARG A 63 23.33 7.87 -5.83
N ASP A 64 23.26 9.18 -5.74
CA ASP A 64 22.01 9.89 -5.86
C ASP A 64 21.60 9.97 -7.35
N MET A 65 20.43 9.41 -7.67
CA MET A 65 19.84 9.38 -9.01
C MET A 65 18.47 10.06 -9.06
N ASN A 66 18.13 10.87 -8.06
CA ASN A 66 16.81 11.51 -7.99
C ASN A 66 16.53 12.39 -9.21
N SER A 67 17.52 13.18 -9.66
CA SER A 67 17.39 14.01 -10.86
C SER A 67 17.26 13.17 -12.14
N ASP A 68 18.01 12.07 -12.24
CA ASP A 68 17.96 11.17 -13.38
C ASP A 68 16.58 10.50 -13.48
N PHE A 69 16.04 10.04 -12.36
CA PHE A 69 14.73 9.38 -12.32
C PHE A 69 13.58 10.36 -12.51
N THR A 70 13.71 11.60 -12.02
CA THR A 70 12.75 12.67 -12.34
C THR A 70 12.71 12.90 -13.85
N THR A 71 13.88 13.08 -14.48
CA THR A 71 13.99 13.30 -15.92
C THR A 71 13.44 12.10 -16.70
N LEU A 72 13.80 10.87 -16.31
CA LEU A 72 13.33 9.65 -16.96
C LEU A 72 11.81 9.51 -16.87
N LEU A 73 11.22 9.79 -15.73
CA LEU A 73 9.76 9.77 -15.52
C LEU A 73 9.07 10.79 -16.44
N LEU A 74 9.56 12.01 -16.48
CA LEU A 74 9.00 13.08 -17.34
C LEU A 74 9.09 12.71 -18.83
N ILE A 75 10.24 12.23 -19.30
CA ILE A 75 10.42 11.74 -20.67
C ILE A 75 9.50 10.54 -20.95
N HIS A 76 9.34 9.64 -19.99
CA HIS A 76 8.45 8.49 -20.13
C HIS A 76 6.98 8.91 -20.37
N LYS A 77 6.56 10.02 -19.78
CA LYS A 77 5.26 10.67 -20.01
C LYS A 77 5.21 11.60 -21.22
N GLY A 78 6.30 11.72 -21.98
CA GLY A 78 6.38 12.61 -23.16
C GLY A 78 6.52 14.09 -22.82
N LEU A 79 6.88 14.42 -21.57
CA LEU A 79 7.07 15.78 -21.10
C LEU A 79 8.51 16.21 -21.35
N THR A 80 8.75 17.12 -22.31
CA THR A 80 10.08 17.51 -22.74
C THR A 80 10.63 18.70 -21.97
N ASP A 81 9.79 19.57 -21.44
CA ASP A 81 10.18 20.70 -20.59
C ASP A 81 10.31 20.26 -19.14
N THR A 82 11.41 19.59 -18.82
CA THR A 82 11.63 19.04 -17.47
C THR A 82 11.80 20.11 -16.39
N GLU A 83 12.29 21.31 -16.74
CA GLU A 83 12.52 22.40 -15.80
C GLU A 83 11.22 22.91 -15.19
N GLN A 84 10.14 22.92 -15.95
CA GLN A 84 8.81 23.32 -15.47
C GLN A 84 8.29 22.41 -14.35
N TYR A 85 8.59 21.10 -14.40
CA TYR A 85 8.04 20.10 -13.47
C TYR A 85 8.95 19.82 -12.28
N THR A 86 10.26 19.96 -12.42
CA THR A 86 11.26 19.67 -11.37
C THR A 86 10.94 20.31 -10.02
N PRO A 87 10.46 21.57 -9.91
CA PRO A 87 10.15 22.20 -8.63
C PRO A 87 9.04 21.53 -7.82
N TYR A 88 8.23 20.67 -8.44
CA TYR A 88 7.17 19.93 -7.76
C TYR A 88 7.63 18.62 -7.12
N PHE A 89 8.89 18.20 -7.37
CA PHE A 89 9.42 16.96 -6.84
C PHE A 89 10.18 17.18 -5.53
N GLU A 90 9.83 16.42 -4.52
CA GLU A 90 10.59 16.25 -3.29
C GLU A 90 11.59 15.11 -3.46
N GLN A 91 12.78 15.29 -2.90
CA GLN A 91 13.88 14.34 -2.99
C GLN A 91 14.31 13.90 -1.60
N TYR A 92 14.36 12.60 -1.36
CA TYR A 92 14.83 11.99 -0.13
C TYR A 92 16.14 11.28 -0.41
N THR A 93 17.25 11.94 -0.07
CA THR A 93 18.62 11.47 -0.31
C THR A 93 19.17 10.66 0.85
N GLU A 94 18.66 10.91 2.06
CA GLU A 94 19.03 10.18 3.27
C GLU A 94 18.15 8.95 3.45
N GLY A 95 18.79 7.77 3.62
CA GLY A 95 18.06 6.50 3.68
C GLY A 95 17.04 6.42 4.81
N GLY A 96 17.34 7.03 5.96
CA GLY A 96 16.40 7.11 7.08
C GLY A 96 15.14 7.86 6.73
N ASP A 97 15.26 8.96 6.01
CA ASP A 97 14.13 9.80 5.61
C ASP A 97 13.29 9.12 4.52
N ALA A 98 13.94 8.50 3.52
CA ALA A 98 13.25 7.76 2.47
C ALA A 98 12.48 6.54 3.03
N VAL A 99 13.07 5.80 3.97
CA VAL A 99 12.40 4.68 4.67
C VAL A 99 11.21 5.19 5.46
N ARG A 100 11.38 6.23 6.29
CA ARG A 100 10.30 6.82 7.08
C ARG A 100 9.18 7.34 6.19
N HIS A 101 9.52 8.04 5.11
CA HIS A 101 8.56 8.53 4.14
C HIS A 101 7.71 7.39 3.56
N LEU A 102 8.32 6.28 3.14
CA LEU A 102 7.59 5.12 2.63
C LEU A 102 6.65 4.51 3.69
N PHE A 103 7.06 4.43 4.96
CA PHE A 103 6.19 4.00 6.06
C PHE A 103 4.99 4.93 6.21
N GLU A 104 5.20 6.25 6.24
CA GLU A 104 4.14 7.25 6.41
C GLU A 104 3.17 7.26 5.22
N VAL A 105 3.68 7.08 4.01
CA VAL A 105 2.86 6.91 2.80
C VAL A 105 2.05 5.62 2.88
N ALA A 106 2.70 4.49 3.14
CA ALA A 106 2.06 3.18 3.15
C ALA A 106 1.04 3.00 4.28
N THR A 107 1.18 3.73 5.38
CA THR A 107 0.19 3.74 6.47
C THR A 107 -0.98 4.69 6.21
N GLY A 108 -0.87 5.58 5.23
CA GLY A 108 -1.90 6.57 4.91
C GLY A 108 -1.82 7.87 5.70
N LEU A 109 -0.72 8.11 6.44
CA LEU A 109 -0.49 9.41 7.14
C LEU A 109 -0.33 10.57 6.15
N HIS A 110 0.22 10.30 4.99
CA HIS A 110 0.42 11.27 3.91
C HIS A 110 -0.68 11.22 2.84
N SER A 111 -1.82 10.61 3.14
CA SER A 111 -2.96 10.59 2.22
C SER A 111 -3.76 11.88 2.34
N GLN A 112 -4.42 12.29 1.25
CA GLN A 112 -5.37 13.41 1.26
C GLN A 112 -6.51 13.14 2.24
N VAL A 113 -6.95 11.89 2.29
CA VAL A 113 -7.86 11.36 3.31
C VAL A 113 -7.01 10.58 4.31
N VAL A 114 -6.81 11.15 5.49
CA VAL A 114 -5.95 10.56 6.53
C VAL A 114 -6.47 9.18 6.94
N GLY A 115 -5.60 8.17 6.90
CA GLY A 115 -5.97 6.79 7.22
C GLY A 115 -6.72 6.06 6.09
N ASP A 116 -6.58 6.51 4.84
CA ASP A 116 -7.20 5.87 3.68
C ASP A 116 -6.78 4.38 3.58
N MET A 117 -7.80 3.51 3.53
CA MET A 117 -7.60 2.05 3.45
C MET A 117 -7.16 1.57 2.06
N GLN A 118 -7.26 2.38 1.02
CA GLN A 118 -6.85 2.02 -0.33
C GLN A 118 -5.32 2.00 -0.47
N ILE A 119 -4.62 2.90 0.24
CA ILE A 119 -3.17 3.07 0.12
C ILE A 119 -2.38 1.79 0.43
N PRO A 120 -2.64 1.05 1.53
CA PRO A 120 -1.94 -0.21 1.78
C PRO A 120 -2.05 -1.23 0.64
N ASN A 121 -3.21 -1.30 -0.01
CA ASN A 121 -3.44 -2.20 -1.14
C ASN A 121 -2.68 -1.75 -2.39
N GLN A 122 -2.68 -0.45 -2.68
CA GLN A 122 -1.92 0.14 -3.80
C GLN A 122 -0.41 -0.06 -3.63
N ILE A 123 0.10 0.13 -2.42
CA ILE A 123 1.52 -0.14 -2.08
C ILE A 123 1.84 -1.64 -2.24
N LYS A 124 0.95 -2.53 -1.79
CA LYS A 124 1.13 -3.97 -1.97
C LYS A 124 1.17 -4.37 -3.44
N GLN A 125 0.32 -3.77 -4.27
CA GLN A 125 0.29 -4.01 -5.70
C GLN A 125 1.56 -3.49 -6.39
N ALA A 126 2.00 -2.28 -6.08
CA ALA A 126 3.25 -1.71 -6.58
C ALA A 126 4.47 -2.59 -6.22
N TYR A 127 4.51 -3.10 -4.99
CA TYR A 127 5.55 -4.04 -4.56
C TYR A 127 5.48 -5.37 -5.33
N GLN A 128 4.28 -5.90 -5.61
CA GLN A 128 4.13 -7.10 -6.41
C GLN A 128 4.70 -6.90 -7.82
N TRP A 129 4.45 -5.78 -8.47
CA TRP A 129 5.03 -5.46 -9.78
C TRP A 129 6.56 -5.43 -9.74
N SER A 130 7.12 -4.81 -8.69
CA SER A 130 8.58 -4.78 -8.48
C SER A 130 9.16 -6.20 -8.30
N ALA A 131 8.49 -7.05 -7.53
CA ALA A 131 8.89 -8.43 -7.30
C ALA A 131 8.80 -9.29 -8.60
N ASP A 132 7.73 -9.15 -9.36
CA ASP A 132 7.50 -9.87 -10.62
C ASP A 132 8.56 -9.53 -11.68
N LEU A 133 9.05 -8.29 -11.67
CA LEU A 133 10.12 -7.82 -12.56
C LEU A 133 11.54 -8.11 -12.03
N ASN A 134 11.67 -8.83 -10.90
CA ASN A 134 12.94 -9.06 -10.21
C ASN A 134 13.69 -7.76 -9.88
N MET A 135 12.96 -6.75 -9.41
CA MET A 135 13.48 -5.46 -8.96
C MET A 135 13.22 -5.22 -7.46
N ALA A 136 12.79 -6.23 -6.73
CA ALA A 136 12.72 -6.24 -5.28
C ALA A 136 13.79 -7.19 -4.73
N GLY A 137 14.92 -6.65 -4.31
CA GLY A 137 15.98 -7.40 -3.64
C GLY A 137 15.67 -7.64 -2.16
N PRO A 138 16.58 -8.32 -1.43
CA PRO A 138 16.37 -8.66 -0.02
C PRO A 138 16.06 -7.47 0.89
N PHE A 139 16.62 -6.29 0.58
CA PHE A 139 16.38 -5.07 1.35
C PHE A 139 14.93 -4.60 1.19
N LEU A 140 14.46 -4.44 -0.05
CA LEU A 140 13.09 -4.00 -0.32
C LEU A 140 12.06 -5.03 0.14
N HIS A 141 12.32 -6.33 -0.06
CA HIS A 141 11.47 -7.39 0.47
C HIS A 141 11.27 -7.26 1.99
N ARG A 142 12.36 -7.11 2.75
CA ARG A 142 12.27 -6.97 4.21
C ARG A 142 11.58 -5.68 4.62
N LEU A 143 11.88 -4.56 3.93
CA LEU A 143 11.24 -3.27 4.19
C LEU A 143 9.71 -3.38 4.01
N MET A 144 9.26 -3.95 2.91
CA MET A 144 7.84 -4.12 2.62
C MET A 144 7.14 -5.04 3.63
N HIS A 145 7.80 -6.13 4.03
CA HIS A 145 7.29 -7.00 5.11
C HIS A 145 7.13 -6.25 6.42
N THR A 146 8.11 -5.43 6.81
CA THR A 146 8.04 -4.63 8.04
C THR A 146 6.92 -3.58 7.93
N ILE A 147 6.75 -2.93 6.78
CA ILE A 147 5.66 -2.00 6.51
C ILE A 147 4.29 -2.68 6.62
N PHE A 148 4.11 -3.86 6.02
CA PHE A 148 2.83 -4.59 6.11
C PHE A 148 2.52 -5.02 7.55
N PHE A 149 3.53 -5.38 8.33
CA PHE A 149 3.37 -5.69 9.73
C PHE A 149 2.98 -4.44 10.55
N ALA A 150 3.66 -3.31 10.32
CA ALA A 150 3.31 -2.02 10.92
C ALA A 150 1.87 -1.59 10.57
N ASN A 151 1.45 -1.76 9.31
CA ASN A 151 0.08 -1.50 8.88
C ASN A 151 -0.95 -2.35 9.63
N LYS A 152 -0.63 -3.61 9.89
CA LYS A 152 -1.49 -4.50 10.70
C LYS A 152 -1.58 -4.02 12.14
N ARG A 153 -0.45 -3.62 12.74
CA ARG A 153 -0.43 -3.03 14.09
C ARG A 153 -1.26 -1.76 14.16
N VAL A 154 -1.09 -0.83 13.20
CA VAL A 154 -1.90 0.40 13.13
C VAL A 154 -3.39 0.09 13.12
N ALA A 155 -3.83 -0.90 12.32
CA ALA A 155 -5.23 -1.29 12.26
C ALA A 155 -5.75 -1.99 13.52
N GLN A 156 -4.89 -2.65 14.30
CA GLN A 156 -5.28 -3.41 15.51
C GLN A 156 -5.11 -2.61 16.81
N GLU A 157 -4.15 -1.70 16.86
CA GLU A 157 -3.74 -1.01 18.08
C GLU A 157 -4.24 0.44 18.14
N THR A 158 -4.83 0.96 17.04
CA THR A 158 -5.28 2.36 16.97
C THR A 158 -6.63 2.49 16.27
N SER A 159 -7.34 3.60 16.53
CA SER A 159 -8.56 3.98 15.80
C SER A 159 -8.28 4.77 14.52
N PHE A 160 -7.05 4.74 14.00
CA PHE A 160 -6.61 5.53 12.85
C PHE A 160 -7.36 5.22 11.55
N ARG A 161 -7.95 4.01 11.45
CA ARG A 161 -8.73 3.57 10.30
C ARG A 161 -10.21 3.40 10.59
N ASP A 162 -10.63 3.73 11.80
CA ASP A 162 -12.03 3.59 12.20
C ASP A 162 -12.87 4.70 11.58
N GLY A 163 -14.08 4.32 11.15
CA GLY A 163 -15.10 5.22 10.65
C GLY A 163 -14.79 5.87 9.29
N ALA A 164 -15.75 6.62 8.82
CA ALA A 164 -15.77 7.22 7.48
C ALA A 164 -14.88 8.46 7.39
N ALA A 165 -14.03 8.52 6.38
CA ALA A 165 -13.15 9.65 6.14
C ALA A 165 -13.70 10.67 5.13
N SER A 166 -14.76 10.34 4.41
CA SER A 166 -15.44 11.22 3.44
C SER A 166 -16.95 11.03 3.50
N ALA A 167 -17.71 11.98 3.00
CA ALA A 167 -19.17 11.88 2.94
C ALA A 167 -19.64 10.67 2.11
N SER A 168 -18.99 10.39 0.99
CA SER A 168 -19.28 9.21 0.17
C SER A 168 -19.03 7.90 0.91
N TYR A 169 -17.92 7.80 1.63
CA TYR A 169 -17.60 6.63 2.45
C TYR A 169 -18.55 6.51 3.65
N ALA A 170 -18.89 7.65 4.33
CA ALA A 170 -19.85 7.68 5.43
C ALA A 170 -21.24 7.20 5.00
N ALA A 171 -21.65 7.57 3.79
CA ALA A 171 -22.91 7.10 3.22
C ALA A 171 -22.91 5.57 3.03
N VAL A 172 -21.81 5.01 2.53
CA VAL A 172 -21.66 3.56 2.34
C VAL A 172 -21.54 2.82 3.67
N GLU A 173 -20.85 3.36 4.68
CA GLU A 173 -20.86 2.79 6.04
C GLU A 173 -22.25 2.78 6.67
N LEU A 174 -23.03 3.82 6.44
CA LEU A 174 -24.41 3.84 6.89
C LEU A 174 -25.21 2.69 6.27
N VAL A 175 -25.08 2.47 4.96
CA VAL A 175 -25.72 1.34 4.27
C VAL A 175 -25.28 0.00 4.86
N ASP A 176 -23.99 -0.18 5.13
CA ASP A 176 -23.45 -1.40 5.73
C ASP A 176 -23.94 -1.66 7.16
N SER A 177 -24.27 -0.59 7.89
CA SER A 177 -24.83 -0.69 9.25
C SER A 177 -26.28 -1.19 9.28
N LEU A 178 -26.97 -1.18 8.13
CA LEU A 178 -28.31 -1.73 8.03
C LEU A 178 -28.25 -3.27 8.12
N THR A 179 -29.16 -3.84 8.88
CA THR A 179 -29.21 -5.30 9.13
C THR A 179 -29.80 -6.11 7.99
N ILE A 180 -30.00 -5.50 6.82
CA ILE A 180 -30.57 -6.11 5.62
C ILE A 180 -29.50 -6.16 4.51
N ASP A 181 -29.73 -6.99 3.50
CA ASP A 181 -28.99 -6.97 2.24
C ASP A 181 -29.78 -6.08 1.23
N PRO A 182 -29.52 -4.77 1.21
CA PRO A 182 -30.42 -3.81 0.58
C PRO A 182 -30.24 -3.78 -0.94
N LYS A 183 -31.35 -3.53 -1.65
CA LYS A 183 -31.32 -3.08 -3.02
C LYS A 183 -31.01 -1.58 -3.04
N ILE A 184 -29.90 -1.21 -3.65
CA ILE A 184 -29.38 0.16 -3.65
C ILE A 184 -29.65 0.83 -4.98
N LEU A 185 -30.19 2.03 -4.95
CA LEU A 185 -30.35 2.91 -6.10
C LEU A 185 -29.42 4.13 -5.92
N VAL A 186 -28.44 4.28 -6.81
CA VAL A 186 -27.59 5.48 -6.85
C VAL A 186 -28.05 6.39 -7.98
N VAL A 187 -28.42 7.62 -7.65
CA VAL A 187 -28.94 8.61 -8.61
C VAL A 187 -28.04 9.83 -8.64
N GLY A 188 -27.50 10.11 -9.83
CA GLY A 188 -26.49 11.16 -10.03
C GLY A 188 -25.07 10.66 -9.86
N LEU A 189 -24.32 10.67 -10.97
CA LEU A 189 -22.93 10.21 -11.05
C LEU A 189 -22.01 11.42 -11.32
N GLY A 190 -22.10 12.41 -10.43
CA GLY A 190 -21.10 13.46 -10.25
C GLY A 190 -19.93 12.93 -9.42
N GLU A 191 -19.03 13.81 -9.00
CA GLU A 191 -17.85 13.45 -8.20
C GLU A 191 -18.21 12.59 -6.97
N ILE A 192 -19.18 13.04 -6.15
CA ILE A 192 -19.61 12.30 -4.94
C ILE A 192 -20.26 10.95 -5.30
N GLY A 193 -21.13 10.94 -6.34
CA GLY A 193 -21.82 9.72 -6.77
C GLY A 193 -20.88 8.68 -7.36
N GLU A 194 -19.87 9.09 -8.12
CA GLU A 194 -18.81 8.20 -8.62
C GLU A 194 -18.00 7.61 -7.45
N ASP A 195 -17.66 8.41 -6.43
CA ASP A 195 -16.96 7.94 -5.23
C ASP A 195 -17.81 6.97 -4.40
N VAL A 196 -19.12 7.21 -4.28
CA VAL A 196 -20.05 6.25 -3.66
C VAL A 196 -20.01 4.92 -4.40
N CYS A 197 -20.09 4.93 -5.73
CA CYS A 197 -20.02 3.70 -6.53
C CYS A 197 -18.70 2.95 -6.33
N LYS A 198 -17.56 3.64 -6.35
CA LYS A 198 -16.25 3.04 -6.09
C LYS A 198 -16.17 2.40 -4.71
N ASN A 199 -16.68 3.08 -3.68
CA ASN A 199 -16.70 2.56 -2.31
C ASN A 199 -17.64 1.35 -2.18
N LEU A 200 -18.80 1.34 -2.83
CA LEU A 200 -19.73 0.20 -2.87
C LEU A 200 -19.09 -1.02 -3.55
N ALA A 201 -18.43 -0.83 -4.70
CA ALA A 201 -17.74 -1.90 -5.43
C ALA A 201 -16.62 -2.54 -4.59
N GLN A 202 -15.84 -1.74 -3.86
CA GLN A 202 -14.72 -2.24 -3.05
C GLN A 202 -15.15 -3.07 -1.84
N LYS A 203 -16.31 -2.82 -1.26
CA LYS A 203 -16.79 -3.56 -0.11
C LYS A 203 -17.28 -4.96 -0.43
N GLY A 204 -17.44 -5.29 -1.72
CA GLY A 204 -17.65 -6.67 -2.20
C GLY A 204 -18.93 -7.36 -1.70
N LYS A 205 -19.82 -6.66 -1.02
CA LYS A 205 -21.16 -7.18 -0.73
C LYS A 205 -21.96 -7.10 -2.02
N SER A 206 -22.42 -8.22 -2.51
CA SER A 206 -23.26 -8.38 -3.68
C SER A 206 -24.65 -7.74 -3.43
N ALA A 207 -24.68 -6.46 -3.23
CA ALA A 207 -25.94 -5.73 -3.21
C ALA A 207 -26.42 -5.58 -4.66
N ASP A 208 -27.73 -5.70 -4.88
CA ASP A 208 -28.37 -5.34 -6.15
C ASP A 208 -28.30 -3.80 -6.30
N ILE A 209 -27.21 -3.34 -6.92
CA ILE A 209 -26.93 -1.90 -7.07
C ILE A 209 -27.32 -1.44 -8.47
N THR A 210 -28.23 -0.47 -8.52
CA THR A 210 -28.67 0.15 -9.75
C THR A 210 -28.17 1.58 -9.85
N LEU A 211 -27.61 1.93 -10.99
CA LEU A 211 -27.15 3.27 -11.31
C LEU A 211 -28.14 3.98 -12.22
N ILE A 212 -28.49 5.21 -11.87
CA ILE A 212 -29.26 6.12 -12.74
C ILE A 212 -28.53 7.44 -12.88
N ASN A 213 -28.29 7.87 -14.10
CA ASN A 213 -27.73 9.17 -14.38
C ASN A 213 -28.31 9.74 -15.67
N ARG A 214 -28.55 11.07 -15.73
CA ARG A 214 -29.05 11.75 -16.92
C ARG A 214 -28.14 11.51 -18.16
N THR A 215 -26.82 11.47 -17.96
CA THR A 215 -25.84 11.12 -18.99
C THR A 215 -25.50 9.64 -18.84
N ARG A 216 -26.12 8.79 -19.67
CA ARG A 216 -25.96 7.31 -19.59
C ARG A 216 -24.50 6.83 -19.70
N ALA A 217 -23.70 7.47 -20.56
CA ALA A 217 -22.30 7.10 -20.76
C ALA A 217 -21.46 7.09 -19.46
N LYS A 218 -21.83 7.91 -18.46
CA LYS A 218 -21.16 7.86 -17.14
C LYS A 218 -21.51 6.58 -16.36
N ALA A 219 -22.74 6.13 -16.41
CA ALA A 219 -23.16 4.88 -15.78
C ALA A 219 -22.52 3.67 -16.47
N GLU A 220 -22.45 3.68 -17.80
CA GLU A 220 -21.80 2.63 -18.59
C GLU A 220 -20.35 2.46 -18.24
N ARG A 221 -19.59 3.54 -18.14
CA ARG A 221 -18.17 3.50 -17.72
C ARG A 221 -17.97 2.89 -16.34
N LEU A 222 -18.86 3.17 -15.38
CA LEU A 222 -18.76 2.63 -14.02
C LEU A 222 -19.22 1.17 -13.92
N ALA A 223 -20.00 0.70 -14.87
CA ALA A 223 -20.56 -0.64 -14.90
C ALA A 223 -19.83 -1.61 -15.84
N GLU A 224 -18.68 -1.20 -16.42
CA GLU A 224 -17.92 -2.01 -17.39
C GLU A 224 -17.51 -3.39 -16.85
N ASP A 225 -17.26 -3.49 -15.56
CA ASP A 225 -16.90 -4.74 -14.89
C ASP A 225 -18.10 -5.62 -14.48
N GLY A 226 -19.32 -5.20 -14.79
CA GLY A 226 -20.55 -5.92 -14.47
C GLY A 226 -21.02 -5.85 -13.03
N THR A 227 -20.38 -5.02 -12.19
CA THR A 227 -20.72 -4.87 -10.77
C THR A 227 -22.07 -4.17 -10.57
N PHE A 228 -22.48 -3.32 -11.50
CA PHE A 228 -23.65 -2.46 -11.38
C PHE A 228 -24.68 -2.73 -12.48
N ARG A 229 -25.97 -2.65 -12.13
CA ARG A 229 -27.06 -2.59 -13.09
C ARG A 229 -27.32 -1.13 -13.48
N ILE A 230 -27.57 -0.87 -14.74
CA ILE A 230 -27.92 0.47 -15.24
C ILE A 230 -29.41 0.51 -15.54
N ALA A 231 -30.07 1.59 -15.13
CA ALA A 231 -31.46 1.86 -15.51
C ALA A 231 -31.60 3.25 -16.18
N GLU A 232 -32.61 3.40 -17.02
CA GLU A 232 -32.88 4.66 -17.69
C GLU A 232 -33.48 5.67 -16.73
N PHE A 233 -33.20 6.97 -16.97
CA PHE A 233 -33.67 8.04 -16.11
C PHE A 233 -35.20 8.08 -16.01
N GLU A 234 -35.89 7.75 -17.06
CA GLU A 234 -37.35 7.69 -17.17
C GLU A 234 -37.94 6.56 -16.31
N SER A 235 -37.16 5.56 -15.95
CA SER A 235 -37.61 4.43 -15.10
C SER A 235 -37.47 4.68 -13.62
N ILE A 236 -37.07 5.89 -13.20
CA ILE A 236 -36.71 6.22 -11.82
C ILE A 236 -37.82 5.92 -10.80
N GLU A 237 -39.11 6.13 -11.14
CA GLU A 237 -40.24 5.80 -10.23
C GLU A 237 -40.36 4.28 -9.98
N ALA A 238 -40.10 3.48 -11.00
CA ALA A 238 -40.11 2.02 -10.89
C ALA A 238 -38.92 1.52 -10.05
N GLU A 239 -37.73 2.07 -10.29
CA GLU A 239 -36.54 1.71 -9.51
C GLU A 239 -36.61 2.22 -8.08
N LEU A 240 -37.20 3.40 -7.85
CA LEU A 240 -37.49 3.92 -6.51
C LEU A 240 -38.39 2.96 -5.72
N SER A 241 -39.39 2.39 -6.37
CA SER A 241 -40.30 1.41 -5.74
C SER A 241 -39.57 0.12 -5.37
N ARG A 242 -38.58 -0.30 -6.16
CA ARG A 242 -37.79 -1.52 -5.96
C ARG A 242 -36.69 -1.38 -4.91
N ALA A 243 -36.09 -0.20 -4.79
CA ALA A 243 -34.94 0.04 -3.93
C ALA A 243 -35.33 0.14 -2.45
N ASP A 244 -34.44 -0.37 -1.58
CA ASP A 244 -34.53 -0.20 -0.13
C ASP A 244 -33.72 1.01 0.34
N VAL A 245 -32.61 1.30 -0.35
CA VAL A 245 -31.73 2.46 -0.10
C VAL A 245 -31.58 3.29 -1.36
N ILE A 246 -31.81 4.58 -1.24
CA ILE A 246 -31.65 5.55 -2.32
C ILE A 246 -30.53 6.52 -1.93
N ILE A 247 -29.44 6.53 -2.69
CA ILE A 247 -28.34 7.48 -2.54
C ILE A 247 -28.42 8.48 -3.66
N SER A 248 -28.66 9.75 -3.32
CA SER A 248 -28.79 10.83 -4.31
C SER A 248 -27.61 11.80 -4.22
N SER A 249 -27.03 12.12 -5.39
CA SER A 249 -26.02 13.16 -5.54
C SER A 249 -26.30 14.02 -6.79
N ILE A 250 -27.56 14.43 -6.95
CA ILE A 250 -28.03 15.21 -8.09
C ILE A 250 -27.86 16.70 -7.78
N LYS A 251 -27.47 17.50 -8.77
CA LYS A 251 -27.39 18.95 -8.64
C LYS A 251 -28.58 19.59 -9.35
N LEU A 252 -29.57 20.03 -8.57
CA LEU A 252 -30.79 20.70 -9.04
C LEU A 252 -31.15 21.83 -8.08
N ASP A 253 -31.85 22.86 -8.60
CA ASP A 253 -32.27 24.00 -7.79
C ASP A 253 -33.49 23.70 -6.89
N GLN A 254 -34.21 22.62 -7.17
CA GLN A 254 -35.37 22.17 -6.40
C GLN A 254 -35.27 20.67 -6.14
N PRO A 255 -35.88 20.17 -5.02
CA PRO A 255 -35.92 18.74 -4.74
C PRO A 255 -36.52 17.92 -5.88
N PHE A 256 -35.80 16.91 -6.30
CA PHE A 256 -36.23 15.97 -7.33
C PHE A 256 -37.18 14.91 -6.74
N PHE A 257 -36.80 14.33 -5.62
CA PHE A 257 -37.63 13.36 -4.90
C PHE A 257 -38.65 14.08 -4.03
N THR A 258 -39.81 14.36 -4.63
CA THR A 258 -40.91 15.03 -3.91
C THR A 258 -41.66 14.06 -3.00
N LYS A 259 -42.34 14.59 -1.97
CA LYS A 259 -43.19 13.79 -1.08
C LYS A 259 -44.23 12.96 -1.87
N ALA A 260 -44.86 13.58 -2.88
CA ALA A 260 -45.87 12.89 -3.69
C ALA A 260 -45.28 11.70 -4.49
N MET A 261 -44.05 11.85 -5.02
CA MET A 261 -43.35 10.79 -5.74
C MET A 261 -42.97 9.66 -4.80
N VAL A 262 -42.36 9.97 -3.64
CA VAL A 262 -41.94 8.99 -2.67
C VAL A 262 -43.14 8.25 -2.09
N GLN A 263 -44.25 8.93 -1.77
CA GLN A 263 -45.43 8.33 -1.20
C GLN A 263 -46.06 7.24 -2.10
N LYS A 264 -45.91 7.37 -3.42
CA LYS A 264 -46.36 6.35 -4.37
C LYS A 264 -45.48 5.11 -4.41
N SER A 265 -44.22 5.24 -4.01
CA SER A 265 -43.21 4.17 -4.06
C SER A 265 -43.05 3.40 -2.74
N VAL A 266 -43.71 3.86 -1.67
CA VAL A 266 -43.61 3.23 -0.35
C VAL A 266 -44.44 1.94 -0.33
N GLY A 267 -43.78 0.82 0.00
CA GLY A 267 -44.38 -0.48 0.26
C GLY A 267 -44.53 -0.75 1.78
N LEU A 268 -44.46 -2.02 2.13
CA LEU A 268 -44.51 -2.48 3.53
C LEU A 268 -43.13 -2.47 4.24
N THR A 269 -42.06 -2.10 3.50
CA THR A 269 -40.68 -2.12 4.00
C THR A 269 -40.17 -0.68 4.22
N TYR A 270 -39.17 -0.56 5.11
CA TYR A 270 -38.49 0.69 5.33
C TYR A 270 -37.68 1.08 4.09
N LYS A 271 -37.65 2.40 3.77
CA LYS A 271 -36.78 2.96 2.75
C LYS A 271 -35.86 4.02 3.35
N TYR A 272 -34.60 3.98 2.95
CA TYR A 272 -33.56 4.88 3.42
C TYR A 272 -33.15 5.82 2.29
N PHE A 273 -33.31 7.12 2.50
CA PHE A 273 -32.82 8.15 1.62
C PHE A 273 -31.53 8.75 2.19
N ILE A 274 -30.48 8.75 1.40
CA ILE A 274 -29.20 9.36 1.71
C ILE A 274 -28.97 10.46 0.69
N ASP A 275 -29.26 11.71 1.06
CA ASP A 275 -29.14 12.87 0.18
C ASP A 275 -27.79 13.55 0.36
N LEU A 276 -26.90 13.36 -0.58
CA LEU A 276 -25.57 13.94 -0.63
C LEU A 276 -25.52 15.24 -1.48
N SER A 277 -26.67 15.76 -1.88
CA SER A 277 -26.79 16.89 -2.78
C SER A 277 -26.80 18.23 -2.08
N VAL A 278 -26.23 19.24 -2.71
CA VAL A 278 -26.34 20.65 -2.32
C VAL A 278 -26.63 21.46 -3.58
N PRO A 279 -27.82 22.09 -3.68
CA PRO A 279 -28.99 22.04 -2.77
C PRO A 279 -29.59 20.62 -2.65
N ARG A 280 -30.45 20.43 -1.63
CA ARG A 280 -31.09 19.13 -1.36
C ARG A 280 -31.88 18.62 -2.58
N SER A 281 -31.71 17.34 -2.88
CA SER A 281 -32.45 16.67 -3.93
C SER A 281 -33.70 15.93 -3.45
N VAL A 282 -33.79 15.71 -2.12
CA VAL A 282 -34.94 15.09 -1.45
C VAL A 282 -35.70 16.14 -0.67
N ASP A 283 -37.01 16.19 -0.87
CA ASP A 283 -37.90 17.07 -0.11
C ASP A 283 -37.89 16.65 1.37
N PRO A 284 -37.63 17.58 2.31
CA PRO A 284 -37.65 17.29 3.76
C PRO A 284 -38.99 16.71 4.25
N GLU A 285 -40.11 17.05 3.61
CA GLU A 285 -41.40 16.48 3.98
C GLU A 285 -41.53 14.97 3.77
N VAL A 286 -40.59 14.36 3.05
CA VAL A 286 -40.51 12.90 2.87
C VAL A 286 -40.33 12.17 4.21
N GLU A 287 -39.70 12.76 5.21
CA GLU A 287 -39.59 12.21 6.58
C GLU A 287 -40.94 12.01 7.27
N GLN A 288 -41.98 12.72 6.86
CA GLN A 288 -43.33 12.57 7.42
C GLN A 288 -44.04 11.29 6.93
N ILE A 289 -43.47 10.60 5.95
CA ILE A 289 -44.01 9.36 5.40
C ILE A 289 -43.56 8.20 6.30
N ALA A 290 -44.50 7.44 6.83
CA ALA A 290 -44.20 6.29 7.68
C ALA A 290 -43.32 5.27 6.93
N GLY A 291 -42.23 4.83 7.54
CA GLY A 291 -41.29 3.87 6.98
C GLY A 291 -40.16 4.52 6.15
N ILE A 292 -40.11 5.85 6.06
CA ILE A 292 -39.00 6.56 5.42
C ILE A 292 -38.01 7.07 6.48
N MET A 293 -36.73 6.88 6.19
CA MET A 293 -35.59 7.45 6.94
C MET A 293 -34.81 8.33 5.99
N LEU A 294 -34.64 9.62 6.32
CA LEU A 294 -33.89 10.58 5.50
C LEU A 294 -32.60 11.01 6.21
N TYR A 295 -31.47 10.82 5.57
CA TYR A 295 -30.18 11.30 5.99
C TYR A 295 -29.70 12.35 4.98
N ASN A 296 -29.52 13.58 5.41
CA ASN A 296 -29.00 14.66 4.55
C ASN A 296 -27.48 14.74 4.60
N ILE A 297 -26.91 15.55 3.70
CA ILE A 297 -25.46 15.72 3.56
C ILE A 297 -24.80 16.20 4.87
N ASP A 298 -25.49 17.02 5.68
CA ASP A 298 -24.93 17.57 6.92
C ASP A 298 -24.79 16.47 7.97
N THR A 299 -25.82 15.61 8.15
CA THR A 299 -25.77 14.44 9.03
C THR A 299 -24.65 13.47 8.62
N ILE A 300 -24.47 13.28 7.31
CA ILE A 300 -23.41 12.40 6.79
C ILE A 300 -22.03 13.01 7.02
N ARG A 301 -21.86 14.32 6.79
CA ARG A 301 -20.62 15.05 7.06
C ARG A 301 -20.25 15.07 8.54
N GLU A 302 -21.21 15.22 9.42
CA GLU A 302 -20.98 15.18 10.87
C GLU A 302 -20.36 13.84 11.29
N ARG A 303 -20.90 12.72 10.82
CA ARG A 303 -20.32 11.38 11.03
C ARG A 303 -18.90 11.26 10.47
N ALA A 304 -18.66 11.80 9.28
CA ALA A 304 -17.34 11.80 8.66
C ALA A 304 -16.33 12.66 9.46
N ASN A 305 -16.76 13.82 9.96
CA ASN A 305 -15.92 14.70 10.77
C ASN A 305 -15.57 14.10 12.13
N GLU A 306 -16.51 13.45 12.80
CA GLU A 306 -16.24 12.71 14.05
C GLU A 306 -15.24 11.58 13.84
N ALA A 307 -15.37 10.84 12.74
CA ALA A 307 -14.42 9.78 12.39
C ALA A 307 -13.03 10.37 12.08
N LEU A 308 -12.97 11.47 11.34
CA LEU A 308 -11.72 12.18 11.06
C LEU A 308 -11.06 12.68 12.34
N ALA A 309 -11.82 13.25 13.29
CA ALA A 309 -11.29 13.69 14.57
C ALA A 309 -10.64 12.52 15.34
N ARG A 310 -11.33 11.37 15.48
CA ARG A 310 -10.77 10.16 16.10
C ARG A 310 -9.49 9.66 15.40
N ARG A 311 -9.45 9.72 14.06
CA ARG A 311 -8.24 9.37 13.29
C ARG A 311 -7.09 10.30 13.60
N MET A 312 -7.36 11.61 13.67
CA MET A 312 -6.33 12.62 13.99
C MET A 312 -5.79 12.45 15.42
N GLU A 313 -6.64 12.10 16.38
CA GLU A 313 -6.21 11.77 17.74
C GLU A 313 -5.31 10.53 17.79
N SER A 314 -5.46 9.61 16.85
CA SER A 314 -4.66 8.39 16.74
C SER A 314 -3.29 8.61 16.07
N VAL A 315 -3.06 9.74 15.38
CA VAL A 315 -1.80 10.03 14.65
C VAL A 315 -0.54 9.87 15.52
N PRO A 316 -0.49 10.35 16.78
CA PRO A 316 0.68 10.12 17.62
C PRO A 316 1.00 8.64 17.86
N ALA A 317 -0.02 7.80 18.10
CA ALA A 317 0.15 6.35 18.26
C ALA A 317 0.65 5.69 16.97
N VAL A 318 0.13 6.09 15.81
CA VAL A 318 0.59 5.60 14.51
C VAL A 318 2.05 5.96 14.28
N ARG A 319 2.46 7.20 14.60
CA ARG A 319 3.87 7.64 14.51
C ARG A 319 4.78 6.82 15.43
N SER A 320 4.34 6.48 16.65
CA SER A 320 5.10 5.61 17.56
C SER A 320 5.32 4.23 16.95
N ILE A 321 4.28 3.62 16.38
CA ILE A 321 4.38 2.31 15.70
C ILE A 321 5.35 2.37 14.52
N ILE A 322 5.31 3.46 13.75
CA ILE A 322 6.24 3.67 12.62
C ILE A 322 7.68 3.78 13.14
N GLU A 323 7.95 4.61 14.14
CA GLU A 323 9.29 4.80 14.69
C GLU A 323 9.86 3.49 15.26
N GLU A 324 9.08 2.73 16.00
CA GLU A 324 9.48 1.39 16.49
C GLU A 324 9.85 0.47 15.33
N SER A 325 9.02 0.46 14.26
CA SER A 325 9.24 -0.38 13.08
C SER A 325 10.45 0.07 12.26
N VAL A 326 10.70 1.37 12.15
CA VAL A 326 11.89 1.95 11.49
C VAL A 326 13.15 1.59 12.26
N VAL A 327 13.14 1.66 13.59
CA VAL A 327 14.27 1.25 14.45
C VAL A 327 14.56 -0.25 14.27
N GLU A 328 13.52 -1.10 14.33
CA GLU A 328 13.67 -2.55 14.13
C GLU A 328 14.26 -2.85 12.74
N PHE A 329 13.75 -2.19 11.70
CA PHE A 329 14.25 -2.36 10.34
C PHE A 329 15.69 -1.88 10.17
N ASN A 330 16.05 -0.75 10.76
CA ASN A 330 17.41 -0.23 10.75
C ASN A 330 18.38 -1.20 11.43
N ASP A 331 18.03 -1.76 12.59
CA ASP A 331 18.85 -2.75 13.29
C ASP A 331 19.03 -4.02 12.45
N TRP A 332 17.96 -4.50 11.81
CA TRP A 332 18.07 -5.62 10.87
C TRP A 332 18.99 -5.29 9.69
N SER A 333 18.89 -4.08 9.12
CA SER A 333 19.72 -3.66 7.97
C SER A 333 21.21 -3.61 8.30
N LYS A 334 21.57 -3.23 9.54
CA LYS A 334 22.94 -3.30 10.03
C LYS A 334 23.43 -4.75 10.11
N GLU A 335 22.57 -5.68 10.56
CA GLU A 335 22.92 -7.11 10.61
C GLU A 335 23.16 -7.71 9.20
N MET A 336 22.57 -7.15 8.15
CA MET A 336 22.82 -7.60 6.77
C MET A 336 24.28 -7.41 6.32
N ILE A 337 24.98 -6.40 6.83
CA ILE A 337 26.38 -6.12 6.47
C ILE A 337 27.28 -7.33 6.77
N VAL A 338 27.01 -8.03 7.85
CA VAL A 338 27.81 -9.20 8.27
C VAL A 338 27.32 -10.52 7.67
N SER A 339 26.17 -10.54 7.01
CA SER A 339 25.59 -11.75 6.44
C SER A 339 26.54 -12.48 5.46
N PRO A 340 27.21 -11.80 4.52
CA PRO A 340 28.19 -12.44 3.64
C PRO A 340 29.34 -13.11 4.41
N THR A 341 29.88 -12.44 5.42
CA THR A 341 30.97 -12.99 6.25
C THR A 341 30.50 -14.21 7.05
N ILE A 342 29.27 -14.19 7.59
CA ILE A 342 28.67 -15.35 8.24
C ILE A 342 28.54 -16.53 7.27
N HIS A 343 28.13 -16.29 6.03
CA HIS A 343 28.03 -17.34 5.01
C HIS A 343 29.41 -17.90 4.64
N LYS A 344 30.42 -17.04 4.42
CA LYS A 344 31.79 -17.46 4.14
C LYS A 344 32.35 -18.33 5.29
N LEU A 345 32.15 -17.88 6.55
CA LEU A 345 32.57 -18.64 7.73
C LEU A 345 31.89 -20.01 7.82
N LYS A 346 30.57 -20.07 7.59
CA LYS A 346 29.84 -21.35 7.58
C LYS A 346 30.37 -22.29 6.51
N ASN A 347 30.59 -21.80 5.31
CA ASN A 347 31.08 -22.59 4.19
C ASN A 347 32.50 -23.10 4.43
N ALA A 348 33.40 -22.25 4.95
CA ALA A 348 34.76 -22.64 5.27
C ALA A 348 34.81 -23.76 6.32
N LEU A 349 34.01 -23.62 7.38
CA LEU A 349 33.95 -24.64 8.43
C LEU A 349 33.29 -25.94 7.98
N GLU A 350 32.27 -25.84 7.12
CA GLU A 350 31.62 -27.02 6.51
C GLU A 350 32.58 -27.76 5.57
N LEU A 351 33.40 -27.04 4.80
CA LEU A 351 34.43 -27.66 3.95
C LEU A 351 35.45 -28.45 4.81
N ILE A 352 35.96 -27.86 5.88
CA ILE A 352 36.87 -28.54 6.83
C ILE A 352 36.20 -29.82 7.36
N ARG A 353 34.94 -29.74 7.78
CA ARG A 353 34.17 -30.88 8.28
C ARG A 353 34.07 -31.98 7.22
N GLN A 354 33.77 -31.65 6.00
CA GLN A 354 33.62 -32.62 4.90
C GLN A 354 34.94 -33.27 4.55
N GLU A 355 36.05 -32.52 4.50
CA GLU A 355 37.41 -33.06 4.29
C GLU A 355 37.81 -34.03 5.37
N GLU A 356 37.58 -33.70 6.64
CA GLU A 356 37.88 -34.63 7.74
C GLU A 356 36.99 -35.86 7.75
N MET A 357 35.68 -35.68 7.49
CA MET A 357 34.76 -36.81 7.33
C MET A 357 35.21 -37.75 6.23
N ALA A 358 35.61 -37.25 5.04
CA ALA A 358 36.09 -38.07 3.94
C ALA A 358 37.36 -38.88 4.25
N ARG A 359 38.21 -38.36 5.16
CA ARG A 359 39.42 -39.07 5.64
C ARG A 359 39.08 -40.25 6.55
N PHE A 360 38.11 -40.06 7.48
CA PHE A 360 37.85 -41.03 8.55
C PHE A 360 36.70 -42.01 8.23
N THR A 361 35.81 -41.72 7.31
CA THR A 361 34.65 -42.56 7.03
C THR A 361 34.92 -43.72 6.06
N LYS A 362 36.09 -43.78 5.43
CA LYS A 362 36.43 -44.82 4.43
C LYS A 362 36.36 -46.28 4.96
N SER A 363 36.47 -46.44 6.29
CA SER A 363 36.47 -47.76 6.97
C SER A 363 35.21 -48.00 7.81
N LEU A 364 34.24 -47.10 7.78
CA LEU A 364 33.04 -47.18 8.60
C LEU A 364 31.87 -47.78 7.80
N SER A 365 30.94 -48.39 8.52
CA SER A 365 29.65 -48.76 7.99
C SER A 365 28.79 -47.50 7.69
N GLU A 366 27.79 -47.62 6.85
CA GLU A 366 26.88 -46.49 6.51
C GLU A 366 26.20 -45.92 7.76
N GLU A 367 25.83 -46.76 8.72
CA GLU A 367 25.17 -46.32 9.95
C GLU A 367 26.15 -45.53 10.88
N GLU A 368 27.40 -45.96 10.98
CA GLU A 368 28.44 -45.27 11.75
C GLU A 368 28.81 -43.93 11.09
N ALA A 369 28.93 -43.90 9.76
CA ALA A 369 29.18 -42.68 8.99
C ALA A 369 28.06 -41.67 9.18
N ALA A 370 26.77 -42.09 9.14
CA ALA A 370 25.63 -41.25 9.37
C ALA A 370 25.59 -40.68 10.82
N ARG A 371 25.96 -41.45 11.81
CA ARG A 371 26.08 -41.01 13.20
C ARG A 371 27.19 -39.95 13.39
N MET A 372 28.34 -40.18 12.75
CA MET A 372 29.47 -39.22 12.79
C MET A 372 29.08 -37.92 12.03
N ASP A 373 28.42 -38.02 10.90
CA ASP A 373 27.94 -36.82 10.16
C ASP A 373 27.03 -35.98 11.01
N LYS A 374 26.05 -36.60 11.68
CA LYS A 374 25.12 -35.92 12.59
C LYS A 374 25.81 -35.26 13.78
N LEU A 375 26.81 -35.97 14.38
CA LEU A 375 27.56 -35.47 15.51
C LEU A 375 28.43 -34.26 15.12
N THR A 376 29.23 -34.40 14.06
CA THR A 376 30.11 -33.33 13.57
C THR A 376 29.33 -32.11 13.06
N SER A 377 28.23 -32.31 12.37
CA SER A 377 27.31 -31.21 11.95
C SER A 377 26.77 -30.44 13.17
N SER A 378 26.34 -31.16 14.23
CA SER A 378 25.87 -30.55 15.48
C SER A 378 26.97 -29.77 16.19
N MET A 379 28.22 -30.30 16.22
CA MET A 379 29.37 -29.60 16.77
C MET A 379 29.67 -28.31 16.01
N MET A 380 29.69 -28.34 14.67
CA MET A 380 29.94 -27.18 13.84
C MET A 380 28.88 -26.07 14.04
N GLN A 381 27.62 -26.45 14.13
CA GLN A 381 26.55 -25.50 14.42
C GLN A 381 26.76 -24.80 15.77
N LYS A 382 27.20 -25.50 16.79
CA LYS A 382 27.50 -24.92 18.10
C LYS A 382 28.73 -24.01 18.08
N ILE A 383 29.79 -24.40 17.35
CA ILE A 383 31.00 -23.58 17.19
C ILE A 383 30.68 -22.25 16.50
N ILE A 384 29.89 -22.30 15.43
CA ILE A 384 29.52 -21.11 14.64
C ILE A 384 28.61 -20.17 15.45
N LYS A 385 27.80 -20.69 16.35
CA LYS A 385 26.74 -19.91 17.02
C LYS A 385 27.28 -18.67 17.74
N LEU A 386 28.40 -18.82 18.48
CA LEU A 386 28.95 -17.71 19.29
C LEU A 386 29.57 -16.60 18.40
N PRO A 387 30.45 -16.90 17.40
CA PRO A 387 30.94 -15.91 16.46
C PRO A 387 29.80 -15.15 15.75
N VAL A 388 28.77 -15.84 15.31
CA VAL A 388 27.59 -15.20 14.64
C VAL A 388 26.87 -14.24 15.58
N LEU A 389 26.67 -14.63 16.86
CA LEU A 389 26.05 -13.76 17.85
C LEU A 389 26.91 -12.51 18.15
N GLN A 390 28.21 -12.67 18.20
CA GLN A 390 29.14 -11.54 18.44
C GLN A 390 29.19 -10.59 17.24
N LEU A 391 29.21 -11.11 15.99
CA LEU A 391 29.10 -10.29 14.78
C LEU A 391 27.82 -9.46 14.79
N LYS A 392 26.67 -10.07 15.05
CA LYS A 392 25.39 -9.37 15.14
C LYS A 392 25.37 -8.31 16.24
N ALA A 393 25.96 -8.60 17.39
CA ALA A 393 26.08 -7.63 18.48
C ALA A 393 27.01 -6.46 18.11
N ALA A 394 28.10 -6.72 17.41
CA ALA A 394 29.03 -5.69 16.92
C ALA A 394 28.36 -4.77 15.88
N CYS A 395 27.48 -5.29 15.03
CA CYS A 395 26.67 -4.47 14.10
C CYS A 395 25.86 -3.40 14.85
N LYS A 396 25.22 -3.78 15.94
CA LYS A 396 24.42 -2.85 16.75
C LYS A 396 25.27 -1.75 17.42
N ARG A 397 26.55 -2.05 17.71
CA ARG A 397 27.50 -1.09 18.28
C ARG A 397 28.25 -0.25 17.23
N GLY A 398 28.12 -0.56 15.94
CA GLY A 398 28.85 0.11 14.87
C GLY A 398 30.30 -0.40 14.67
N GLU A 399 30.65 -1.57 15.26
CA GLU A 399 32.00 -2.17 15.26
C GLU A 399 32.09 -3.33 14.22
N ALA A 400 31.16 -3.45 13.30
CA ALA A 400 31.03 -4.59 12.40
C ALA A 400 32.24 -4.78 11.50
N GLU A 401 32.76 -3.72 10.90
CA GLU A 401 33.90 -3.77 9.96
C GLU A 401 35.13 -4.37 10.59
N THR A 402 35.51 -3.89 11.77
CA THR A 402 36.68 -4.44 12.52
C THR A 402 36.54 -5.94 12.79
N LEU A 403 35.37 -6.41 13.18
CA LEU A 403 35.14 -7.83 13.43
C LEU A 403 35.10 -8.68 12.14
N ILE A 404 34.62 -8.11 11.05
CA ILE A 404 34.63 -8.73 9.72
C ILE A 404 36.07 -8.98 9.30
N ASP A 405 36.94 -7.96 9.42
CA ASP A 405 38.35 -8.05 9.03
C ASP A 405 39.07 -9.13 9.91
N VAL A 406 38.86 -9.08 11.22
CA VAL A 406 39.43 -10.08 12.13
C VAL A 406 38.99 -11.51 11.78
N LEU A 407 37.74 -11.73 11.43
CA LEU A 407 37.24 -13.06 11.04
C LEU A 407 37.73 -13.48 9.65
N ASN A 408 37.83 -12.55 8.71
CA ASN A 408 38.42 -12.82 7.41
C ASN A 408 39.87 -13.28 7.54
N ASP A 409 40.66 -12.63 8.42
CA ASP A 409 42.04 -13.00 8.68
C ASP A 409 42.15 -14.33 9.42
N LEU A 410 41.38 -14.52 10.51
CA LEU A 410 41.45 -15.73 11.35
C LEU A 410 41.08 -17.01 10.62
N PHE A 411 40.11 -16.94 9.71
CA PHE A 411 39.60 -18.09 8.95
C PHE A 411 40.00 -18.08 7.47
N ASN A 412 40.83 -17.10 7.05
CA ASN A 412 41.32 -16.95 5.68
C ASN A 412 40.20 -16.93 4.64
N LEU A 413 39.10 -16.19 4.97
CA LEU A 413 37.84 -16.21 4.20
C LEU A 413 37.94 -15.48 2.85
N GLU A 414 39.01 -14.75 2.57
CA GLU A 414 39.22 -13.98 1.34
C GLU A 414 40.02 -14.74 0.27
N LYS A 415 40.62 -15.90 0.59
CA LYS A 415 41.23 -16.74 -0.43
C LYS A 415 40.18 -17.23 -1.41
N LYS A 416 40.24 -16.74 -2.64
CA LYS A 416 39.52 -17.28 -3.78
C LYS A 416 39.83 -18.78 -3.91
N THR A 417 38.80 -19.56 -4.18
CA THR A 417 38.86 -20.95 -4.68
C THR A 417 39.61 -21.00 -6.04
N GLU A 418 40.93 -20.80 -6.05
CA GLU A 418 41.75 -20.95 -7.25
C GLU A 418 42.50 -22.29 -7.29
N ASP A 419 42.33 -23.19 -6.33
CA ASP A 419 43.04 -24.49 -6.28
C ASP A 419 42.10 -25.71 -6.24
N ALA A 420 41.00 -25.71 -7.01
CA ALA A 420 40.24 -26.94 -7.29
C ALA A 420 40.48 -27.43 -8.73
N GLY A 421 41.76 -27.47 -9.13
CA GLY A 421 42.11 -27.89 -10.48
C GLY A 421 43.60 -28.25 -10.61
N ARG A 422 44.12 -29.14 -9.75
CA ARG A 422 45.35 -29.92 -10.01
C ARG A 422 45.26 -31.32 -9.41
#